data_e21d02c24c4a40c3835d4c0a538c11ed
#
_entry.id   e21d02c24c4a40c3835d4c0a538c11ed
#
_cell.length_a   1.000
_cell.length_b   1.000
_cell.length_c   1.000
_cell.angle_alpha   90.00
_cell.angle_beta   90.00
_cell.angle_gamma   90.00
#
_symmetry.space_group_name_H-M   'P 1'
#
loop_
_entity.id
_entity.type
_entity.pdbx_description
1 polymer ?
#
loop_
_entity_poly.entity_id
_entity_poly.type
_entity_poly.pdbx_seq_one_letter_code
_entity_poly.pdbx_strand_id
1 'polypeptide(L)'
;MMMKKMSRVLFLSVAALGLGACGPQSEGTDSTAANSGSDKDYDLLVWEDQAKSAGIEEAVKQFEEEHDVTIKVVEKAYGGQIEDLRLDGPAGTGADVITIPGDQIGTAVTEGLLKELTVDQTLQELYTESAMQSQIVDGKVYGLPKAVETQILYYNKELISEEDLPQTTDEWLEYSKSVLDADSYGLLALWDQIYYAQGVLSGYGGYVFGENADGSYDPEDIGLANEGAIEGADYIQQFYDAGVFPSGLVGEQGINVLDSLFTEGKVAAVVSGPWNLSPYKEAGIDYGVKELPLLGNGEHMGSFIGVKSYNVSSYSQNPELAEAFVKFISNEENSKVRYEKKQEVPAVASLADDPAVQESESAAAIAAQSQHAELTPGITEMNSVWEPMDAALQTIATGKAEPKTALPQAVEQIKSAIAAIQN
;
A
#
# COMPACT_ATOMS: atom_id res chain seq x y z
N MET A 1 23.51 23.14 -54.68
CA MET A 1 23.01 24.20 -55.55
C MET A 1 21.92 24.92 -54.76
N MET A 2 22.19 26.21 -54.50
CA MET A 2 21.34 27.33 -54.03
C MET A 2 20.62 27.14 -52.67
N MET A 3 21.06 27.68 -51.56
CA MET A 3 21.25 29.07 -51.06
C MET A 3 20.17 30.10 -51.43
N LYS A 4 19.44 30.58 -50.35
CA LYS A 4 19.02 31.99 -50.11
C LYS A 4 18.32 32.00 -48.73
N LYS A 5 18.84 32.55 -47.71
CA LYS A 5 19.22 33.89 -47.21
C LYS A 5 18.01 34.82 -46.97
N MET A 6 17.94 35.25 -45.67
CA MET A 6 17.58 36.59 -45.15
C MET A 6 16.08 36.93 -45.05
N SER A 7 15.53 37.55 -44.03
CA SER A 7 15.99 38.78 -43.35
C SER A 7 15.30 39.02 -42.02
N ARG A 8 16.00 39.72 -41.14
CA ARG A 8 15.59 40.35 -39.86
C ARG A 8 14.60 41.50 -40.07
N VAL A 9 13.66 41.72 -39.16
CA VAL A 9 13.24 43.07 -38.81
C VAL A 9 13.02 43.17 -37.28
N LEU A 10 13.75 44.12 -36.72
CA LEU A 10 13.78 44.61 -35.34
C LEU A 10 12.78 45.80 -35.29
N PHE A 11 11.94 45.86 -34.25
CA PHE A 11 11.33 47.12 -33.85
C PHE A 11 11.38 47.29 -32.35
N LEU A 12 12.21 48.22 -31.93
CA LEU A 12 12.19 48.86 -30.61
C LEU A 12 11.09 49.94 -30.62
N SER A 13 10.39 50.08 -29.51
CA SER A 13 9.79 51.34 -29.11
C SER A 13 9.75 51.48 -27.59
N VAL A 14 10.26 52.58 -27.14
CA VAL A 14 10.59 53.04 -25.79
C VAL A 14 9.52 54.04 -25.30
N ALA A 15 9.39 54.13 -23.97
CA ALA A 15 8.91 55.23 -23.12
C ALA A 15 7.38 55.37 -22.94
N ALA A 16 6.87 55.78 -21.79
CA ALA A 16 7.34 56.75 -20.84
C ALA A 16 6.67 56.61 -19.45
N LEU A 17 7.36 57.13 -18.49
CA LEU A 17 7.08 57.33 -17.06
C LEU A 17 5.80 58.14 -16.77
N GLY A 18 5.16 57.80 -15.62
CA GLY A 18 4.16 58.61 -14.95
C GLY A 18 4.27 58.44 -13.45
N LEU A 19 5.07 59.24 -12.77
CA LEU A 19 5.10 59.41 -11.34
C LEU A 19 3.91 60.23 -10.85
N GLY A 20 3.23 59.73 -9.83
CA GLY A 20 2.21 60.46 -9.08
C GLY A 20 2.27 60.07 -7.64
N ALA A 21 3.06 60.79 -6.85
CA ALA A 21 3.08 60.69 -5.40
C ALA A 21 2.06 61.61 -4.78
N CYS A 22 1.27 61.15 -3.82
CA CYS A 22 0.71 61.91 -2.71
C CYS A 22 0.38 60.97 -1.57
N GLY A 23 1.12 61.05 -0.47
CA GLY A 23 0.74 60.56 0.86
C GLY A 23 0.15 61.68 1.68
N PRO A 24 0.06 61.58 3.02
CA PRO A 24 -0.72 60.63 3.78
C PRO A 24 -1.84 61.32 4.60
N GLN A 25 -2.85 60.64 5.01
CA GLN A 25 -3.65 61.09 6.15
C GLN A 25 -4.10 59.87 6.99
N SER A 26 -3.63 59.87 8.21
CA SER A 26 -4.03 58.99 9.31
C SER A 26 -5.40 59.36 9.82
N GLU A 27 -6.27 58.39 9.93
CA GLU A 27 -7.22 58.31 11.06
C GLU A 27 -7.54 56.87 11.36
N GLY A 28 -7.44 56.51 12.66
CA GLY A 28 -7.51 55.17 13.17
C GLY A 28 -8.91 54.59 13.20
N THR A 29 -8.91 53.33 13.36
CA THR A 29 -9.69 52.53 14.30
C THR A 29 -9.97 51.14 13.75
N ASP A 30 -9.90 50.20 14.69
CA ASP A 30 -10.37 48.83 14.67
C ASP A 30 -9.57 47.83 13.84
N SER A 31 -8.61 47.23 14.55
CA SER A 31 -8.09 45.92 14.29
C SER A 31 -9.18 44.87 14.56
N THR A 32 -10.06 44.64 13.62
CA THR A 32 -10.68 43.31 13.48
C THR A 32 -9.64 42.43 12.82
N ALA A 33 -9.10 41.47 13.58
CA ALA A 33 -8.32 40.37 13.04
C ALA A 33 -9.15 39.77 11.92
N ALA A 34 -8.69 39.94 10.69
CA ALA A 34 -9.22 39.22 9.56
C ALA A 34 -8.90 37.75 9.82
N ASN A 35 -9.92 37.02 10.27
CA ASN A 35 -9.95 35.59 10.23
C ASN A 35 -9.86 35.23 8.74
N SER A 36 -8.69 34.83 8.27
CA SER A 36 -8.51 34.26 6.94
C SER A 36 -9.03 32.81 6.97
N GLY A 37 -10.34 32.66 7.24
CA GLY A 37 -11.04 31.43 6.94
C GLY A 37 -11.06 31.31 5.43
N SER A 38 -10.38 30.33 4.87
CA SER A 38 -10.62 29.89 3.51
C SER A 38 -12.12 29.57 3.43
N ASP A 39 -12.82 30.18 2.46
CA ASP A 39 -14.20 29.81 2.09
C ASP A 39 -14.13 28.36 1.52
N LYS A 40 -14.01 27.38 2.39
CA LYS A 40 -14.13 25.97 2.02
C LYS A 40 -15.63 25.65 2.08
N ASP A 41 -16.17 25.14 0.98
CA ASP A 41 -17.56 24.67 0.91
C ASP A 41 -17.76 23.30 1.62
N TYR A 42 -16.88 22.93 2.56
CA TYR A 42 -16.93 21.67 3.33
C TYR A 42 -16.29 21.85 4.71
N ASP A 43 -16.77 21.05 5.68
CA ASP A 43 -16.27 21.01 7.06
C ASP A 43 -15.11 20.02 7.22
N LEU A 44 -15.13 18.90 6.47
CA LEU A 44 -14.06 17.91 6.41
C LEU A 44 -13.66 17.59 4.97
N LEU A 45 -12.35 17.45 4.75
CA LEU A 45 -11.76 16.85 3.55
C LEU A 45 -11.23 15.46 3.89
N VAL A 46 -11.70 14.44 3.18
CA VAL A 46 -11.29 13.05 3.34
C VAL A 46 -10.56 12.61 2.08
N TRP A 47 -9.35 12.10 2.22
CA TRP A 47 -8.67 11.37 1.17
C TRP A 47 -8.92 9.88 1.33
N GLU A 48 -9.68 9.33 0.40
CA GLU A 48 -9.96 7.91 0.32
C GLU A 48 -9.04 7.25 -0.73
N ASP A 49 -8.79 5.98 -0.58
CA ASP A 49 -8.04 5.20 -1.55
C ASP A 49 -8.75 5.19 -2.92
N GLN A 50 -7.95 5.15 -3.98
CA GLN A 50 -8.44 5.19 -5.36
C GLN A 50 -9.42 4.05 -5.64
N ALA A 51 -10.54 4.37 -6.27
CA ALA A 51 -11.66 3.48 -6.59
C ALA A 51 -12.39 2.89 -5.36
N LYS A 52 -12.22 3.46 -4.14
CA LYS A 52 -12.82 2.95 -2.90
C LYS A 52 -13.88 3.87 -2.30
N SER A 53 -14.06 5.11 -2.76
CA SER A 53 -15.01 6.10 -2.21
C SER A 53 -16.46 5.59 -2.14
N ALA A 54 -16.91 4.77 -3.11
CA ALA A 54 -18.24 4.17 -3.08
C ALA A 54 -18.47 3.25 -1.86
N GLY A 55 -17.41 2.78 -1.19
CA GLY A 55 -17.51 2.00 0.04
C GLY A 55 -17.91 2.81 1.27
N ILE A 56 -17.73 4.13 1.24
CA ILE A 56 -18.07 5.04 2.36
C ILE A 56 -19.15 6.06 2.03
N GLU A 57 -19.69 6.06 0.80
CA GLU A 57 -20.66 7.07 0.34
C GLU A 57 -21.91 7.14 1.23
N GLU A 58 -22.46 5.99 1.65
CA GLU A 58 -23.63 5.94 2.53
C GLU A 58 -23.29 6.45 3.94
N ALA A 59 -22.14 6.06 4.48
CA ALA A 59 -21.66 6.50 5.78
C ALA A 59 -21.40 8.02 5.80
N VAL A 60 -20.82 8.56 4.73
CA VAL A 60 -20.61 10.01 4.58
C VAL A 60 -21.95 10.74 4.66
N LYS A 61 -22.91 10.32 3.84
CA LYS A 61 -24.24 10.95 3.80
C LYS A 61 -24.96 10.88 5.15
N GLN A 62 -24.92 9.73 5.83
CA GLN A 62 -25.53 9.57 7.13
C GLN A 62 -24.86 10.47 8.17
N PHE A 63 -23.53 10.53 8.19
CA PHE A 63 -22.80 11.39 9.12
C PHE A 63 -23.08 12.88 8.88
N GLU A 64 -23.15 13.33 7.62
CA GLU A 64 -23.53 14.69 7.26
C GLU A 64 -24.91 15.06 7.78
N GLU A 65 -25.90 14.15 7.63
CA GLU A 65 -27.27 14.37 8.12
C GLU A 65 -27.34 14.38 9.66
N GLU A 66 -26.58 13.55 10.36
CA GLU A 66 -26.57 13.45 11.82
C GLU A 66 -25.86 14.64 12.50
N HIS A 67 -24.84 15.19 11.84
CA HIS A 67 -23.98 16.25 12.42
C HIS A 67 -24.19 17.63 11.81
N ASP A 68 -25.05 17.78 10.79
CA ASP A 68 -25.28 19.03 10.05
C ASP A 68 -23.96 19.62 9.50
N VAL A 69 -23.17 18.79 8.85
CA VAL A 69 -21.86 19.13 8.26
C VAL A 69 -21.75 18.68 6.81
N THR A 70 -20.73 19.18 6.11
CA THR A 70 -20.44 18.80 4.72
C THR A 70 -19.07 18.14 4.63
N ILE A 71 -19.01 16.96 4.01
CA ILE A 71 -17.78 16.18 3.86
C ILE A 71 -17.42 16.04 2.37
N LYS A 72 -16.23 16.49 2.03
CA LYS A 72 -15.68 16.31 0.68
C LYS A 72 -14.77 15.09 0.66
N VAL A 73 -15.12 14.07 -0.12
CA VAL A 73 -14.28 12.89 -0.37
C VAL A 73 -13.53 13.08 -1.69
N VAL A 74 -12.23 12.85 -1.65
CA VAL A 74 -11.33 12.88 -2.82
C VAL A 74 -10.54 11.59 -2.86
N GLU A 75 -10.62 10.87 -3.97
CA GLU A 75 -9.80 9.68 -4.17
C GLU A 75 -8.36 10.05 -4.51
N LYS A 76 -7.42 9.44 -3.80
CA LYS A 76 -5.98 9.57 -4.01
C LYS A 76 -5.30 8.21 -4.01
N ALA A 77 -4.17 8.12 -4.69
CA ALA A 77 -3.36 6.92 -4.66
C ALA A 77 -2.94 6.59 -3.22
N TYR A 78 -3.22 5.37 -2.78
CA TYR A 78 -3.04 4.90 -1.41
C TYR A 78 -1.63 5.17 -0.86
N GLY A 79 -0.59 4.71 -1.56
CA GLY A 79 0.80 4.87 -1.10
C GLY A 79 1.34 6.30 -1.13
N GLY A 80 0.64 7.25 -1.77
CA GLY A 80 1.11 8.64 -1.93
C GLY A 80 0.50 9.64 -0.93
N GLN A 81 -0.47 9.22 -0.11
CA GLN A 81 -1.23 10.16 0.72
C GLN A 81 -0.38 10.84 1.80
N ILE A 82 0.61 10.15 2.36
CA ILE A 82 1.54 10.75 3.34
C ILE A 82 2.42 11.81 2.68
N GLU A 83 2.96 11.52 1.50
CA GLU A 83 3.77 12.47 0.73
C GLU A 83 2.97 13.73 0.40
N ASP A 84 1.74 13.55 -0.06
CA ASP A 84 0.82 14.66 -0.32
C ASP A 84 0.52 15.44 0.97
N LEU A 85 0.34 14.77 2.11
CA LEU A 85 0.06 15.45 3.38
C LEU A 85 1.25 16.27 3.89
N ARG A 86 2.50 15.82 3.66
CA ARG A 86 3.70 16.60 3.97
C ARG A 86 3.72 17.96 3.28
N LEU A 87 3.18 18.00 2.04
CA LEU A 87 3.14 19.22 1.23
C LEU A 87 1.88 20.05 1.50
N ASP A 88 0.72 19.41 1.44
CA ASP A 88 -0.58 20.06 1.48
C ASP A 88 -1.01 20.43 2.92
N GLY A 89 -0.57 19.67 3.92
CA GLY A 89 -0.92 19.90 5.32
C GLY A 89 -0.48 21.30 5.81
N PRO A 90 0.82 21.65 5.76
CA PRO A 90 1.31 22.98 6.13
C PRO A 90 0.73 24.11 5.26
N ALA A 91 0.35 23.81 4.01
CA ALA A 91 -0.29 24.77 3.10
C ALA A 91 -1.77 25.02 3.43
N GLY A 92 -2.38 24.23 4.34
CA GLY A 92 -3.80 24.31 4.70
C GLY A 92 -4.75 23.75 3.62
N THR A 93 -4.22 22.98 2.67
CA THR A 93 -4.95 22.31 1.59
C THR A 93 -5.02 20.79 1.78
N GLY A 94 -4.32 20.26 2.78
CA GLY A 94 -4.32 18.84 3.13
C GLY A 94 -5.66 18.37 3.69
N ALA A 95 -5.87 17.04 3.67
CA ALA A 95 -7.07 16.41 4.22
C ALA A 95 -7.09 16.47 5.75
N ASP A 96 -8.32 16.38 6.29
CA ASP A 96 -8.58 16.18 7.71
C ASP A 96 -8.48 14.68 8.08
N VAL A 97 -8.88 13.81 7.15
CA VAL A 97 -8.79 12.35 7.29
C VAL A 97 -8.08 11.77 6.07
N ILE A 98 -7.13 10.89 6.30
CA ILE A 98 -6.37 10.18 5.26
C ILE A 98 -6.46 8.67 5.44
N THR A 99 -6.18 7.94 4.37
CA THR A 99 -6.09 6.48 4.37
C THR A 99 -4.64 6.07 4.10
N ILE A 100 -4.01 5.36 5.04
CA ILE A 100 -2.61 4.97 4.92
C ILE A 100 -2.37 3.49 5.30
N PRO A 101 -1.27 2.89 4.82
CA PRO A 101 -0.82 1.59 5.28
C PRO A 101 -0.27 1.65 6.72
N GLY A 102 -0.52 0.58 7.49
CA GLY A 102 -0.12 0.48 8.89
C GLY A 102 1.39 0.57 9.12
N ASP A 103 2.19 0.10 8.18
CA ASP A 103 3.66 0.21 8.22
C ASP A 103 4.18 1.65 8.10
N GLN A 104 3.37 2.58 7.59
CA GLN A 104 3.73 4.00 7.49
C GLN A 104 3.35 4.83 8.73
N ILE A 105 2.56 4.28 9.65
CA ILE A 105 2.08 5.03 10.82
C ILE A 105 3.24 5.52 11.69
N GLY A 106 4.22 4.67 11.98
CA GLY A 106 5.39 5.05 12.77
C GLY A 106 6.13 6.26 12.20
N THR A 107 6.35 6.27 10.91
CA THR A 107 6.96 7.40 10.19
C THR A 107 6.09 8.65 10.26
N ALA A 108 4.80 8.53 9.96
CA ALA A 108 3.88 9.66 9.98
C ALA A 108 3.73 10.28 11.37
N VAL A 109 3.80 9.47 12.43
CA VAL A 109 3.82 9.94 13.82
C VAL A 109 5.12 10.67 14.15
N THR A 110 6.27 10.10 13.78
CA THR A 110 7.59 10.71 13.98
C THR A 110 7.70 12.07 13.29
N GLU A 111 7.12 12.21 12.11
CA GLU A 111 7.07 13.47 11.35
C GLU A 111 5.98 14.43 11.85
N GLY A 112 5.16 14.04 12.83
CA GLY A 112 4.10 14.87 13.41
C GLY A 112 2.92 15.09 12.45
N LEU A 113 2.67 14.20 11.50
CA LEU A 113 1.61 14.32 10.50
C LEU A 113 0.24 13.87 11.03
N LEU A 114 0.22 12.98 12.03
CA LEU A 114 -0.99 12.35 12.56
C LEU A 114 -1.34 12.88 13.95
N LYS A 115 -2.63 12.95 14.22
CA LYS A 115 -3.18 13.26 15.55
C LYS A 115 -3.42 11.97 16.33
N GLU A 116 -3.03 11.95 17.61
CA GLU A 116 -3.43 10.91 18.57
C GLU A 116 -4.96 10.88 18.70
N LEU A 117 -5.55 9.68 18.63
CA LEU A 117 -6.98 9.45 18.79
C LEU A 117 -7.33 9.04 20.23
N THR A 118 -8.48 9.47 20.70
CA THR A 118 -9.03 9.05 21.99
C THR A 118 -9.83 7.76 21.81
N VAL A 119 -9.18 6.61 21.96
CA VAL A 119 -9.77 5.29 21.76
C VAL A 119 -9.76 4.51 23.06
N ASP A 120 -10.93 4.13 23.56
CA ASP A 120 -11.05 3.29 24.74
C ASP A 120 -10.82 1.80 24.42
N GLN A 121 -10.69 0.99 25.45
CA GLN A 121 -10.42 -0.44 25.28
C GLN A 121 -11.56 -1.15 24.53
N THR A 122 -12.81 -0.77 24.74
CA THR A 122 -13.96 -1.37 24.05
C THR A 122 -13.90 -1.16 22.55
N LEU A 123 -13.51 0.04 22.12
CA LEU A 123 -13.33 0.34 20.69
C LEU A 123 -12.11 -0.39 20.11
N GLN A 124 -11.03 -0.56 20.88
CA GLN A 124 -9.86 -1.36 20.44
C GLN A 124 -10.23 -2.84 20.25
N GLU A 125 -11.01 -3.40 21.16
CA GLU A 125 -11.47 -4.80 21.12
C GLU A 125 -12.45 -5.11 19.97
N LEU A 126 -12.93 -4.09 19.26
CA LEU A 126 -13.75 -4.27 18.06
C LEU A 126 -12.94 -4.92 16.91
N TYR A 127 -11.64 -4.65 16.86
CA TYR A 127 -10.76 -5.07 15.79
C TYR A 127 -9.96 -6.32 16.16
N THR A 128 -9.41 -7.00 15.15
CA THR A 128 -8.43 -8.05 15.40
C THR A 128 -7.19 -7.46 16.06
N GLU A 129 -6.55 -8.24 16.94
CA GLU A 129 -5.41 -7.77 17.73
C GLU A 129 -4.28 -7.23 16.83
N SER A 130 -3.90 -7.98 15.79
CA SER A 130 -2.85 -7.58 14.85
C SER A 130 -3.20 -6.28 14.10
N ALA A 131 -4.47 -6.12 13.68
CA ALA A 131 -4.90 -4.91 12.99
C ALA A 131 -4.86 -3.69 13.92
N MET A 132 -5.30 -3.84 15.17
CA MET A 132 -5.26 -2.74 16.13
C MET A 132 -3.82 -2.40 16.55
N GLN A 133 -2.98 -3.41 16.73
CA GLN A 133 -1.57 -3.21 17.11
C GLN A 133 -0.82 -2.37 16.07
N SER A 134 -1.11 -2.54 14.79
CA SER A 134 -0.49 -1.73 13.70
C SER A 134 -0.83 -0.23 13.78
N GLN A 135 -1.81 0.17 14.61
CA GLN A 135 -2.24 1.57 14.78
C GLN A 135 -1.66 2.22 16.04
N ILE A 136 -0.85 1.48 16.80
CA ILE A 136 -0.32 1.92 18.08
C ILE A 136 1.17 2.23 17.95
N VAL A 137 1.54 3.46 18.31
CA VAL A 137 2.94 3.90 18.41
C VAL A 137 3.16 4.46 19.82
N ASP A 138 4.15 3.97 20.55
CA ASP A 138 4.47 4.38 21.93
C ASP A 138 3.24 4.32 22.88
N GLY A 139 2.39 3.29 22.72
CA GLY A 139 1.20 3.08 23.53
C GLY A 139 0.03 4.00 23.22
N LYS A 140 0.10 4.78 22.13
CA LYS A 140 -0.93 5.73 21.69
C LYS A 140 -1.52 5.31 20.35
N VAL A 141 -2.83 5.51 20.20
CA VAL A 141 -3.54 5.14 18.98
C VAL A 141 -3.54 6.32 18.00
N TYR A 142 -3.15 6.08 16.74
CA TYR A 142 -3.10 7.10 15.69
C TYR A 142 -4.01 6.83 14.49
N GLY A 143 -4.70 5.69 14.48
CA GLY A 143 -5.66 5.34 13.43
C GLY A 143 -6.65 4.30 13.89
N LEU A 144 -7.68 4.06 13.07
CA LEU A 144 -8.57 2.91 13.22
C LEU A 144 -8.46 2.02 12.00
N PRO A 145 -8.34 0.69 12.21
CA PRO A 145 -8.22 -0.26 11.11
C PRO A 145 -9.43 -0.19 10.17
N LYS A 146 -9.15 -0.09 8.88
CA LYS A 146 -10.13 -0.07 7.81
C LYS A 146 -10.33 -1.45 7.20
N ALA A 147 -9.23 -2.06 6.77
CA ALA A 147 -9.21 -3.32 6.06
C ALA A 147 -7.89 -4.05 6.29
N VAL A 148 -7.93 -5.37 6.12
CA VAL A 148 -6.77 -6.25 6.14
C VAL A 148 -6.50 -6.75 4.73
N GLU A 149 -5.23 -6.76 4.33
CA GLU A 149 -4.78 -7.23 3.04
C GLU A 149 -3.60 -8.18 3.20
N THR A 150 -3.61 -9.24 2.42
CA THR A 150 -2.44 -10.10 2.21
C THR A 150 -2.45 -10.63 0.80
N GLN A 151 -1.33 -11.20 0.36
CA GLN A 151 -1.24 -11.81 -0.97
C GLN A 151 -2.06 -13.11 -1.01
N ILE A 152 -2.68 -13.35 -2.16
CA ILE A 152 -3.40 -14.59 -2.47
C ILE A 152 -3.08 -15.02 -3.89
N LEU A 153 -3.37 -16.28 -4.21
CA LEU A 153 -3.26 -16.82 -5.55
C LEU A 153 -4.58 -16.59 -6.30
N TYR A 154 -4.51 -15.93 -7.45
CA TYR A 154 -5.59 -15.92 -8.45
C TYR A 154 -5.30 -16.97 -9.50
N TYR A 155 -6.32 -17.68 -9.98
CA TYR A 155 -6.20 -18.58 -11.13
C TYR A 155 -7.34 -18.35 -12.11
N ASN A 156 -7.03 -18.43 -13.40
CA ASN A 156 -7.99 -18.29 -14.48
C ASN A 156 -8.68 -19.63 -14.74
N LYS A 157 -9.99 -19.73 -14.41
CA LYS A 157 -10.79 -20.96 -14.54
C LYS A 157 -10.94 -21.46 -15.99
N GLU A 158 -10.67 -20.58 -16.98
CA GLU A 158 -10.68 -21.00 -18.39
C GLU A 158 -9.36 -21.71 -18.79
N LEU A 159 -8.28 -21.52 -18.04
CA LEU A 159 -6.95 -22.09 -18.33
C LEU A 159 -6.58 -23.27 -17.44
N ILE A 160 -7.05 -23.27 -16.19
CA ILE A 160 -6.77 -24.32 -15.22
C ILE A 160 -7.94 -24.50 -14.26
N SER A 161 -8.34 -25.76 -14.03
CA SER A 161 -9.41 -26.06 -13.04
C SER A 161 -8.86 -26.05 -11.62
N GLU A 162 -9.73 -25.83 -10.63
CA GLU A 162 -9.35 -25.85 -9.21
C GLU A 162 -8.72 -27.19 -8.80
N GLU A 163 -9.22 -28.31 -9.37
CA GLU A 163 -8.74 -29.64 -9.05
C GLU A 163 -7.33 -29.94 -9.61
N ASP A 164 -6.94 -29.19 -10.66
CA ASP A 164 -5.63 -29.35 -11.33
C ASP A 164 -4.58 -28.36 -10.83
N LEU A 165 -4.91 -27.50 -9.85
CA LEU A 165 -3.97 -26.52 -9.33
C LEU A 165 -2.74 -27.18 -8.69
N PRO A 166 -1.53 -26.85 -9.15
CA PRO A 166 -0.30 -27.25 -8.47
C PRO A 166 -0.32 -26.83 -6.99
N GLN A 167 0.11 -27.72 -6.11
CA GLN A 167 0.07 -27.50 -4.66
C GLN A 167 1.34 -26.86 -4.13
N THR A 168 2.43 -27.03 -4.87
CA THR A 168 3.74 -26.48 -4.51
C THR A 168 4.28 -25.56 -5.61
N THR A 169 5.16 -24.66 -5.24
CA THR A 169 5.83 -23.76 -6.21
C THR A 169 6.73 -24.55 -7.18
N ASP A 170 7.27 -25.73 -6.78
CA ASP A 170 7.98 -26.62 -7.69
C ASP A 170 7.06 -27.19 -8.76
N GLU A 171 5.88 -27.65 -8.39
CA GLU A 171 4.86 -28.11 -9.33
C GLU A 171 4.41 -26.96 -10.24
N TRP A 172 4.27 -25.73 -9.71
CA TRP A 172 4.00 -24.55 -10.51
C TRP A 172 5.11 -24.23 -11.52
N LEU A 173 6.39 -24.41 -11.14
CA LEU A 173 7.50 -24.22 -12.06
C LEU A 173 7.45 -25.23 -13.23
N GLU A 174 7.17 -26.51 -12.94
CA GLU A 174 7.04 -27.54 -13.97
C GLU A 174 5.78 -27.31 -14.85
N TYR A 175 4.66 -26.94 -14.26
CA TYR A 175 3.48 -26.54 -15.02
C TYR A 175 3.78 -25.34 -15.93
N SER A 176 4.40 -24.29 -15.39
CA SER A 176 4.78 -23.10 -16.14
C SER A 176 5.67 -23.43 -17.35
N LYS A 177 6.66 -24.30 -17.17
CA LYS A 177 7.50 -24.79 -18.28
C LYS A 177 6.69 -25.53 -19.35
N SER A 178 5.67 -26.29 -18.91
CA SER A 178 4.87 -27.12 -19.83
C SER A 178 3.91 -26.32 -20.71
N VAL A 179 3.43 -25.16 -20.23
CA VAL A 179 2.47 -24.29 -20.94
C VAL A 179 3.12 -23.06 -21.57
N LEU A 180 4.43 -22.85 -21.32
CA LEU A 180 5.15 -21.68 -21.80
C LEU A 180 5.20 -21.67 -23.32
N ASP A 181 4.64 -20.61 -23.90
CA ASP A 181 4.85 -20.25 -25.31
C ASP A 181 4.98 -18.72 -25.48
N ALA A 182 4.81 -18.20 -26.68
CA ALA A 182 4.94 -16.77 -26.94
C ALA A 182 3.91 -15.90 -26.20
N ASP A 183 2.74 -16.47 -25.87
CA ASP A 183 1.60 -15.74 -25.33
C ASP A 183 0.94 -16.44 -24.13
N SER A 184 1.54 -17.52 -23.59
CA SER A 184 0.96 -18.30 -22.48
C SER A 184 1.96 -18.51 -21.36
N TYR A 185 1.49 -18.29 -20.13
CA TYR A 185 2.28 -18.40 -18.90
C TYR A 185 1.53 -19.26 -17.87
N GLY A 186 2.27 -19.96 -17.02
CA GLY A 186 1.70 -20.69 -15.90
C GLY A 186 1.47 -19.76 -14.71
N LEU A 187 2.35 -19.80 -13.71
CA LEU A 187 2.36 -18.88 -12.57
C LEU A 187 3.20 -17.64 -12.91
N LEU A 188 2.68 -16.46 -12.55
CA LEU A 188 3.47 -15.22 -12.49
C LEU A 188 3.41 -14.60 -11.11
N ALA A 189 4.55 -14.09 -10.64
CA ALA A 189 4.68 -13.36 -9.39
C ALA A 189 5.76 -12.27 -9.52
N LEU A 190 5.63 -11.20 -8.73
CA LEU A 190 6.60 -10.08 -8.72
C LEU A 190 7.72 -10.34 -7.69
N TRP A 191 8.39 -11.48 -7.81
CA TRP A 191 9.44 -11.87 -6.86
C TRP A 191 10.77 -11.10 -7.03
N ASP A 192 10.78 -10.11 -7.89
CA ASP A 192 11.81 -9.07 -7.98
C ASP A 192 11.56 -7.86 -7.07
N GLN A 193 10.49 -7.90 -6.26
CA GLN A 193 10.10 -6.89 -5.27
C GLN A 193 9.93 -7.56 -3.91
N ILE A 194 10.57 -6.99 -2.88
CA ILE A 194 10.61 -7.59 -1.53
C ILE A 194 9.20 -7.79 -0.95
N TYR A 195 8.23 -6.91 -1.24
CA TYR A 195 6.86 -7.08 -0.79
C TYR A 195 6.27 -8.44 -1.20
N TYR A 196 6.55 -8.92 -2.40
CA TYR A 196 6.09 -10.20 -2.92
C TYR A 196 7.06 -11.36 -2.66
N ALA A 197 8.36 -11.07 -2.58
CA ALA A 197 9.40 -12.07 -2.39
C ALA A 197 9.58 -12.49 -0.94
N GLN A 198 9.18 -11.64 0.03
CA GLN A 198 9.40 -11.88 1.46
C GLN A 198 8.87 -13.24 1.89
N GLY A 199 7.68 -13.64 1.43
CA GLY A 199 7.10 -14.93 1.78
C GLY A 199 7.91 -16.14 1.29
N VAL A 200 8.63 -16.01 0.17
CA VAL A 200 9.58 -17.02 -0.27
C VAL A 200 10.83 -16.97 0.62
N LEU A 201 11.40 -15.79 0.85
CA LEU A 201 12.61 -15.65 1.66
C LEU A 201 12.39 -16.18 3.09
N SER A 202 11.25 -15.85 3.72
CA SER A 202 10.93 -16.30 5.08
C SER A 202 10.67 -17.80 5.17
N GLY A 203 10.04 -18.39 4.17
CA GLY A 203 9.84 -19.85 4.12
C GLY A 203 11.13 -20.66 4.00
N TYR A 204 12.24 -20.02 3.63
CA TYR A 204 13.58 -20.58 3.71
C TYR A 204 14.38 -20.12 4.93
N GLY A 205 13.79 -19.27 5.81
CA GLY A 205 14.39 -18.85 7.07
C GLY A 205 15.00 -17.43 7.04
N GLY A 206 14.73 -16.64 6.01
CA GLY A 206 14.99 -15.19 6.01
C GLY A 206 13.96 -14.45 6.87
N TYR A 207 14.31 -13.29 7.37
CA TYR A 207 13.40 -12.37 8.08
C TYR A 207 13.84 -10.93 7.86
N VAL A 208 12.92 -9.98 8.01
CA VAL A 208 13.28 -8.56 7.84
C VAL A 208 14.08 -8.07 9.03
N PHE A 209 13.46 -8.05 10.21
CA PHE A 209 14.09 -7.67 11.47
C PHE A 209 13.90 -8.78 12.50
N GLY A 210 14.91 -8.99 13.34
CA GLY A 210 14.78 -9.83 14.52
C GLY A 210 13.84 -9.22 15.55
N GLU A 211 13.39 -10.03 16.51
CA GLU A 211 12.53 -9.60 17.59
C GLU A 211 13.26 -9.63 18.93
N ASN A 212 13.07 -8.59 19.72
CA ASN A 212 13.51 -8.53 21.10
C ASN A 212 12.62 -9.42 22.00
N ALA A 213 13.04 -9.67 23.22
CA ALA A 213 12.32 -10.50 24.18
C ALA A 213 10.92 -9.93 24.57
N ASP A 214 10.67 -8.65 24.32
CA ASP A 214 9.38 -7.99 24.54
C ASP A 214 8.48 -7.94 23.30
N GLY A 215 8.93 -8.55 22.18
CA GLY A 215 8.20 -8.60 20.91
C GLY A 215 8.37 -7.35 20.03
N SER A 216 9.22 -6.40 20.44
CA SER A 216 9.59 -5.28 19.56
C SER A 216 10.62 -5.71 18.51
N TYR A 217 10.61 -5.07 17.36
CA TYR A 217 11.61 -5.32 16.32
C TYR A 217 13.00 -4.77 16.70
N ASP A 218 14.03 -5.53 16.34
CA ASP A 218 15.43 -5.09 16.43
C ASP A 218 15.94 -4.69 15.02
N PRO A 219 16.01 -3.41 14.69
CA PRO A 219 16.42 -2.95 13.38
C PRO A 219 17.93 -3.17 13.09
N GLU A 220 18.71 -3.58 14.08
CA GLU A 220 20.12 -3.96 13.89
C GLU A 220 20.27 -5.42 13.48
N ASP A 221 19.31 -6.27 13.83
CA ASP A 221 19.25 -7.68 13.43
C ASP A 221 18.43 -7.87 12.15
N ILE A 222 19.11 -7.87 11.00
CA ILE A 222 18.51 -7.97 9.67
C ILE A 222 18.84 -9.32 9.06
N GLY A 223 17.81 -10.18 8.91
CA GLY A 223 17.94 -11.54 8.39
C GLY A 223 17.79 -11.68 6.87
N LEU A 224 17.76 -10.58 6.13
CA LEU A 224 17.56 -10.57 4.67
C LEU A 224 18.80 -11.00 3.85
N ALA A 225 19.92 -11.31 4.50
CA ALA A 225 21.11 -11.88 3.88
C ALA A 225 21.67 -13.07 4.67
N ASN A 226 20.88 -13.69 5.55
CA ASN A 226 21.25 -14.94 6.21
C ASN A 226 21.25 -16.12 5.20
N GLU A 227 21.68 -17.29 5.63
CA GLU A 227 21.76 -18.47 4.75
C GLU A 227 20.39 -18.82 4.14
N GLY A 228 19.30 -18.72 4.91
CA GLY A 228 17.95 -18.99 4.45
C GLY A 228 17.45 -17.98 3.42
N ALA A 229 17.66 -16.68 3.65
CA ALA A 229 17.30 -15.65 2.67
C ALA A 229 18.05 -15.82 1.34
N ILE A 230 19.33 -16.22 1.41
CA ILE A 230 20.13 -16.51 0.20
C ILE A 230 19.55 -17.74 -0.53
N GLU A 231 19.21 -18.81 0.20
CA GLU A 231 18.60 -20.01 -0.40
C GLU A 231 17.23 -19.68 -1.03
N GLY A 232 16.39 -18.89 -0.34
CA GLY A 232 15.12 -18.42 -0.89
C GLY A 232 15.28 -17.57 -2.16
N ALA A 233 16.30 -16.71 -2.22
CA ALA A 233 16.59 -15.93 -3.40
C ALA A 233 17.18 -16.76 -4.55
N ASP A 234 18.02 -17.78 -4.25
CA ASP A 234 18.47 -18.77 -5.23
C ASP A 234 17.27 -19.56 -5.79
N TYR A 235 16.28 -19.86 -4.94
CA TYR A 235 15.02 -20.49 -5.36
C TYR A 235 14.21 -19.59 -6.30
N ILE A 236 14.04 -18.32 -5.96
CA ILE A 236 13.38 -17.33 -6.84
C ILE A 236 14.09 -17.23 -8.19
N GLN A 237 15.42 -17.19 -8.21
CA GLN A 237 16.22 -17.07 -9.44
C GLN A 237 15.92 -18.20 -10.42
N GLN A 238 15.60 -19.42 -9.96
CA GLN A 238 15.29 -20.55 -10.83
C GLN A 238 14.09 -20.28 -11.75
N PHE A 239 13.08 -19.51 -11.32
CA PHE A 239 11.93 -19.15 -12.16
C PHE A 239 12.31 -18.18 -13.26
N TYR A 240 13.17 -17.21 -12.97
CA TYR A 240 13.68 -16.27 -13.97
C TYR A 240 14.64 -16.97 -14.95
N ASP A 241 15.53 -17.83 -14.47
CA ASP A 241 16.48 -18.59 -15.31
C ASP A 241 15.76 -19.61 -16.21
N ALA A 242 14.65 -20.18 -15.74
CA ALA A 242 13.80 -21.03 -16.56
C ALA A 242 13.02 -20.27 -17.64
N GLY A 243 13.02 -18.93 -17.61
CA GLY A 243 12.31 -18.06 -18.55
C GLY A 243 10.79 -18.10 -18.41
N VAL A 244 10.25 -18.67 -17.32
CA VAL A 244 8.80 -18.75 -17.09
C VAL A 244 8.20 -17.42 -16.62
N PHE A 245 9.05 -16.52 -16.16
CA PHE A 245 8.71 -15.14 -15.86
C PHE A 245 9.23 -14.23 -16.97
N PRO A 246 8.35 -13.51 -17.72
CA PRO A 246 8.78 -12.63 -18.78
C PRO A 246 9.58 -11.44 -18.23
N SER A 247 10.60 -11.01 -18.98
CA SER A 247 11.50 -9.91 -18.56
C SER A 247 10.77 -8.58 -18.27
N GLY A 248 9.58 -8.40 -18.83
CA GLY A 248 8.73 -7.23 -18.56
C GLY A 248 8.14 -7.19 -17.16
N LEU A 249 8.20 -8.29 -16.39
CA LEU A 249 7.79 -8.29 -14.98
C LEU A 249 8.79 -7.58 -14.07
N VAL A 250 10.06 -7.47 -14.47
CA VAL A 250 11.10 -6.92 -13.60
C VAL A 250 11.04 -5.39 -13.58
N GLY A 251 11.00 -4.83 -12.38
CA GLY A 251 11.00 -3.39 -12.11
C GLY A 251 9.61 -2.79 -11.87
N GLU A 252 9.54 -1.48 -11.73
CA GLU A 252 8.34 -0.73 -11.30
C GLU A 252 7.09 -0.97 -12.16
N GLN A 253 7.24 -1.29 -13.43
CA GLN A 253 6.12 -1.56 -14.33
C GLN A 253 5.66 -3.01 -14.32
N GLY A 254 6.32 -3.88 -13.56
CA GLY A 254 6.03 -5.30 -13.48
C GLY A 254 4.57 -5.60 -13.12
N ILE A 255 4.00 -4.85 -12.17
CA ILE A 255 2.61 -5.00 -11.77
C ILE A 255 1.64 -4.74 -12.93
N ASN A 256 1.88 -3.72 -13.75
CA ASN A 256 1.03 -3.41 -14.91
C ASN A 256 1.13 -4.51 -15.98
N VAL A 257 2.31 -5.09 -16.15
CA VAL A 257 2.53 -6.21 -17.08
C VAL A 257 1.82 -7.47 -16.59
N LEU A 258 1.95 -7.80 -15.29
CA LEU A 258 1.28 -8.93 -14.67
C LEU A 258 -0.24 -8.83 -14.82
N ASP A 259 -0.81 -7.69 -14.44
CA ASP A 259 -2.25 -7.44 -14.52
C ASP A 259 -2.78 -7.47 -15.96
N SER A 260 -2.03 -6.88 -16.92
CA SER A 260 -2.39 -6.95 -18.33
C SER A 260 -2.41 -8.38 -18.86
N LEU A 261 -1.36 -9.15 -18.59
CA LEU A 261 -1.27 -10.54 -19.06
C LEU A 261 -2.38 -11.40 -18.45
N PHE A 262 -2.71 -11.21 -17.18
CA PHE A 262 -3.79 -11.96 -16.55
C PHE A 262 -5.17 -11.57 -17.12
N THR A 263 -5.43 -10.27 -17.26
CA THR A 263 -6.72 -9.77 -17.82
C THR A 263 -6.88 -10.06 -19.32
N GLU A 264 -5.79 -10.28 -20.03
CA GLU A 264 -5.80 -10.76 -21.42
C GLU A 264 -6.02 -12.29 -21.54
N GLY A 265 -6.14 -13.02 -20.42
CA GLY A 265 -6.35 -14.47 -20.40
C GLY A 265 -5.09 -15.26 -20.82
N LYS A 266 -3.91 -14.72 -20.65
CA LYS A 266 -2.62 -15.33 -21.05
C LYS A 266 -1.91 -16.07 -19.93
N VAL A 267 -2.38 -15.95 -18.68
CA VAL A 267 -1.73 -16.46 -17.48
C VAL A 267 -2.67 -17.36 -16.72
N ALA A 268 -2.21 -18.57 -16.38
CA ALA A 268 -3.02 -19.52 -15.63
C ALA A 268 -3.21 -19.08 -14.17
N ALA A 269 -2.17 -18.53 -13.52
CA ALA A 269 -2.28 -18.02 -12.16
C ALA A 269 -1.32 -16.85 -11.89
N VAL A 270 -1.72 -15.97 -10.98
CA VAL A 270 -0.89 -14.85 -10.51
C VAL A 270 -0.94 -14.73 -8.98
N VAL A 271 0.19 -14.36 -8.39
CA VAL A 271 0.25 -13.89 -7.01
C VAL A 271 -0.08 -12.42 -7.00
N SER A 272 -1.16 -12.05 -6.32
CA SER A 272 -1.61 -10.67 -6.17
C SER A 272 -2.36 -10.51 -4.83
N GLY A 273 -3.21 -9.52 -4.68
CA GLY A 273 -3.97 -9.30 -3.44
C GLY A 273 -5.40 -8.83 -3.68
N PRO A 274 -6.15 -8.52 -2.58
CA PRO A 274 -7.57 -8.14 -2.66
C PRO A 274 -7.85 -6.90 -3.50
N TRP A 275 -6.83 -6.07 -3.75
CA TRP A 275 -6.95 -4.89 -4.60
C TRP A 275 -7.34 -5.23 -6.04
N ASN A 276 -7.08 -6.45 -6.51
CA ASN A 276 -7.39 -6.92 -7.86
C ASN A 276 -8.71 -7.69 -7.99
N LEU A 277 -9.46 -7.93 -6.90
CA LEU A 277 -10.77 -8.61 -6.96
C LEU A 277 -11.74 -7.91 -7.90
N SER A 278 -11.95 -6.59 -7.73
CA SER A 278 -12.83 -5.81 -8.62
C SER A 278 -12.22 -5.58 -10.01
N PRO A 279 -10.97 -5.16 -10.17
CA PRO A 279 -10.36 -4.98 -11.49
C PRO A 279 -10.40 -6.22 -12.39
N TYR A 280 -10.07 -7.40 -11.87
CA TYR A 280 -10.11 -8.64 -12.66
C TYR A 280 -11.55 -9.05 -13.02
N LYS A 281 -12.50 -8.85 -12.09
CA LYS A 281 -13.92 -9.08 -12.36
C LYS A 281 -14.47 -8.12 -13.42
N GLU A 282 -14.12 -6.85 -13.36
CA GLU A 282 -14.52 -5.82 -14.32
C GLU A 282 -13.90 -6.07 -15.70
N ALA A 283 -12.70 -6.65 -15.77
CA ALA A 283 -12.07 -7.09 -17.00
C ALA A 283 -12.75 -8.33 -17.60
N GLY A 284 -13.67 -8.99 -16.88
CA GLY A 284 -14.44 -10.14 -17.36
C GLY A 284 -13.71 -11.48 -17.21
N ILE A 285 -12.66 -11.56 -16.39
CA ILE A 285 -11.95 -12.81 -16.12
C ILE A 285 -12.80 -13.69 -15.17
N ASP A 286 -13.04 -14.92 -15.56
CA ASP A 286 -13.59 -15.96 -14.67
C ASP A 286 -12.44 -16.56 -13.87
N TYR A 287 -12.20 -15.98 -12.68
CA TYR A 287 -11.12 -16.41 -11.80
C TYR A 287 -11.62 -17.08 -10.53
N GLY A 288 -10.78 -17.90 -9.94
CA GLY A 288 -10.87 -18.33 -8.56
C GLY A 288 -9.70 -17.78 -7.74
N VAL A 289 -9.81 -17.89 -6.42
CA VAL A 289 -8.76 -17.47 -5.50
C VAL A 289 -8.47 -18.55 -4.46
N LYS A 290 -7.21 -18.64 -4.04
CA LYS A 290 -6.73 -19.57 -3.02
C LYS A 290 -5.65 -18.89 -2.17
N GLU A 291 -5.33 -19.49 -1.03
CA GLU A 291 -4.07 -19.22 -0.34
C GLU A 291 -2.87 -19.51 -1.26
N LEU A 292 -1.73 -18.97 -0.92
CA LEU A 292 -0.49 -19.19 -1.68
C LEU A 292 -0.07 -20.67 -1.58
N PRO A 293 0.58 -21.23 -2.62
CA PRO A 293 1.03 -22.61 -2.62
C PRO A 293 2.14 -22.85 -1.58
N LEU A 294 2.37 -24.09 -1.22
CA LEU A 294 3.56 -24.46 -0.47
C LEU A 294 4.83 -24.19 -1.30
N LEU A 295 5.93 -23.88 -0.64
CA LEU A 295 7.24 -23.79 -1.28
C LEU A 295 7.77 -25.18 -1.65
N GLY A 296 8.81 -25.23 -2.49
CA GLY A 296 9.46 -26.49 -2.87
C GLY A 296 10.06 -27.27 -1.69
N ASN A 297 10.39 -26.62 -0.57
CA ASN A 297 10.84 -27.26 0.66
C ASN A 297 9.68 -27.80 1.53
N GLY A 298 8.42 -27.58 1.14
CA GLY A 298 7.22 -28.01 1.83
C GLY A 298 6.70 -27.06 2.92
N GLU A 299 7.40 -25.96 3.16
CA GLU A 299 6.91 -24.89 4.06
C GLU A 299 5.82 -24.06 3.37
N HIS A 300 4.95 -23.42 4.17
CA HIS A 300 4.01 -22.46 3.62
C HIS A 300 4.74 -21.24 3.05
N MET A 301 4.33 -20.82 1.84
CA MET A 301 4.77 -19.53 1.35
C MET A 301 4.09 -18.44 2.18
N GLY A 302 4.85 -17.71 2.96
CA GLY A 302 4.37 -16.59 3.76
C GLY A 302 3.94 -15.43 2.91
N SER A 303 3.59 -14.35 3.57
CA SER A 303 3.30 -13.04 2.94
C SER A 303 3.33 -11.96 4.00
N PHE A 304 3.43 -10.71 3.60
CA PHE A 304 3.09 -9.63 4.50
C PHE A 304 1.57 -9.52 4.68
N ILE A 305 1.14 -9.24 5.91
CA ILE A 305 -0.19 -8.74 6.21
C ILE A 305 -0.10 -7.22 6.32
N GLY A 306 -0.87 -6.54 5.49
CA GLY A 306 -1.06 -5.10 5.53
C GLY A 306 -2.37 -4.74 6.21
N VAL A 307 -2.36 -3.67 6.97
CA VAL A 307 -3.57 -3.09 7.55
C VAL A 307 -3.74 -1.69 6.98
N LYS A 308 -4.84 -1.45 6.29
CA LYS A 308 -5.25 -0.09 5.92
C LYS A 308 -5.97 0.56 7.08
N SER A 309 -5.75 1.84 7.28
CA SER A 309 -6.39 2.59 8.37
C SER A 309 -6.91 3.95 7.94
N TYR A 310 -7.89 4.46 8.69
CA TYR A 310 -8.26 5.87 8.66
C TYR A 310 -7.55 6.61 9.79
N ASN A 311 -6.91 7.70 9.44
CA ASN A 311 -6.08 8.49 10.36
C ASN A 311 -6.47 9.96 10.28
N VAL A 312 -6.42 10.66 11.43
CA VAL A 312 -6.69 12.09 11.50
C VAL A 312 -5.38 12.87 11.31
N SER A 313 -5.41 13.82 10.39
CA SER A 313 -4.29 14.74 10.16
C SER A 313 -4.08 15.68 11.34
N SER A 314 -2.81 15.89 11.72
CA SER A 314 -2.45 16.92 12.72
C SER A 314 -2.72 18.35 12.22
N TYR A 315 -2.89 18.54 10.93
CA TYR A 315 -3.22 19.81 10.29
C TYR A 315 -4.72 20.09 10.21
N SER A 316 -5.58 19.13 10.62
CA SER A 316 -7.04 19.32 10.62
C SER A 316 -7.44 20.55 11.42
N GLN A 317 -8.35 21.35 10.86
CA GLN A 317 -8.95 22.48 11.54
C GLN A 317 -10.17 22.08 12.40
N ASN A 318 -10.72 20.89 12.14
CA ASN A 318 -11.86 20.28 12.86
C ASN A 318 -11.49 18.89 13.42
N PRO A 319 -10.42 18.77 14.25
CA PRO A 319 -9.86 17.46 14.61
C PRO A 319 -10.81 16.58 15.44
N GLU A 320 -11.72 17.17 16.24
CA GLU A 320 -12.70 16.40 16.99
C GLU A 320 -13.80 15.84 16.06
N LEU A 321 -14.22 16.62 15.07
CA LEU A 321 -15.17 16.18 14.05
C LEU A 321 -14.55 15.08 13.17
N ALA A 322 -13.28 15.25 12.77
CA ALA A 322 -12.53 14.26 12.00
C ALA A 322 -12.41 12.94 12.77
N GLU A 323 -12.08 13.00 14.08
CA GLU A 323 -12.02 11.81 14.93
C GLU A 323 -13.39 11.13 15.08
N ALA A 324 -14.46 11.90 15.25
CA ALA A 324 -15.82 11.36 15.30
C ALA A 324 -16.18 10.66 13.99
N PHE A 325 -15.83 11.26 12.84
CA PHE A 325 -16.05 10.67 11.52
C PHE A 325 -15.23 9.38 11.33
N VAL A 326 -13.95 9.35 11.69
CA VAL A 326 -13.12 8.14 11.64
C VAL A 326 -13.74 7.01 12.45
N LYS A 327 -14.20 7.27 13.67
CA LYS A 327 -14.90 6.28 14.52
C LYS A 327 -16.19 5.78 13.87
N PHE A 328 -16.94 6.68 13.24
CA PHE A 328 -18.19 6.35 12.58
C PHE A 328 -17.98 5.44 11.37
N ILE A 329 -17.09 5.81 10.43
CA ILE A 329 -16.85 5.01 9.21
C ILE A 329 -16.10 3.71 9.47
N SER A 330 -15.46 3.56 10.63
CA SER A 330 -14.71 2.36 11.01
C SER A 330 -15.52 1.41 11.92
N ASN A 331 -16.78 1.71 12.23
CA ASN A 331 -17.64 0.83 13.00
C ASN A 331 -17.99 -0.47 12.23
N GLU A 332 -18.60 -1.44 12.90
CA GLU A 332 -18.93 -2.74 12.34
C GLU A 332 -19.88 -2.64 11.14
N GLU A 333 -20.94 -1.82 11.23
CA GLU A 333 -21.94 -1.63 10.17
C GLU A 333 -21.30 -1.07 8.89
N ASN A 334 -20.56 0.02 9.01
CA ASN A 334 -19.90 0.68 7.86
C ASN A 334 -18.75 -0.15 7.30
N SER A 335 -18.07 -0.94 8.13
CA SER A 335 -17.06 -1.90 7.68
C SER A 335 -17.69 -3.03 6.84
N LYS A 336 -18.87 -3.52 7.22
CA LYS A 336 -19.63 -4.49 6.44
C LYS A 336 -20.08 -3.92 5.09
N VAL A 337 -20.66 -2.70 5.07
CA VAL A 337 -21.05 -2.02 3.83
C VAL A 337 -19.86 -1.85 2.89
N ARG A 338 -18.71 -1.47 3.43
CA ARG A 338 -17.46 -1.31 2.67
C ARG A 338 -17.00 -2.63 2.05
N TYR A 339 -17.08 -3.72 2.82
CA TYR A 339 -16.80 -5.05 2.31
C TYR A 339 -17.76 -5.46 1.17
N GLU A 340 -19.06 -5.32 1.36
CA GLU A 340 -20.07 -5.68 0.36
C GLU A 340 -19.90 -4.89 -0.95
N LYS A 341 -19.50 -3.61 -0.87
CA LYS A 341 -19.35 -2.75 -2.05
C LYS A 341 -17.97 -2.81 -2.70
N LYS A 342 -16.91 -3.02 -1.92
CA LYS A 342 -15.53 -2.88 -2.40
C LYS A 342 -14.63 -4.08 -2.13
N GLN A 343 -15.17 -5.12 -1.51
CA GLN A 343 -14.46 -6.36 -1.17
C GLN A 343 -13.19 -6.09 -0.32
N GLU A 344 -13.20 -5.00 0.47
CA GLU A 344 -12.16 -4.73 1.43
C GLU A 344 -12.40 -5.57 2.68
N VAL A 345 -11.53 -6.57 2.93
CA VAL A 345 -11.70 -7.51 4.04
C VAL A 345 -11.66 -6.75 5.36
N PRO A 346 -12.74 -6.85 6.19
CA PRO A 346 -12.83 -6.04 7.39
C PRO A 346 -11.77 -6.41 8.42
N ALA A 347 -11.22 -5.41 9.09
CA ALA A 347 -10.39 -5.61 10.28
C ALA A 347 -11.22 -5.82 11.57
N VAL A 348 -12.55 -5.62 11.51
CA VAL A 348 -13.49 -5.84 12.60
C VAL A 348 -13.63 -7.34 12.87
N ALA A 349 -13.30 -7.77 14.09
CA ALA A 349 -13.16 -9.19 14.43
C ALA A 349 -14.48 -9.97 14.27
N SER A 350 -15.63 -9.39 14.67
CA SER A 350 -16.95 -10.03 14.56
C SER A 350 -17.37 -10.31 13.14
N LEU A 351 -16.89 -9.52 12.16
CA LEU A 351 -17.24 -9.68 10.74
C LEU A 351 -16.57 -10.90 10.09
N ALA A 352 -15.56 -11.49 10.73
CA ALA A 352 -15.01 -12.75 10.26
C ALA A 352 -16.06 -13.88 10.24
N ASP A 353 -17.06 -13.82 11.13
CA ASP A 353 -18.16 -14.78 11.22
C ASP A 353 -19.42 -14.35 10.44
N ASP A 354 -19.41 -13.20 9.78
CA ASP A 354 -20.53 -12.73 8.97
C ASP A 354 -20.73 -13.63 7.73
N PRO A 355 -21.96 -14.08 7.42
CA PRO A 355 -22.23 -14.94 6.28
C PRO A 355 -21.70 -14.39 4.94
N ALA A 356 -21.76 -13.07 4.74
CA ALA A 356 -21.25 -12.46 3.52
C ALA A 356 -19.72 -12.60 3.37
N VAL A 357 -19.00 -12.65 4.49
CA VAL A 357 -17.56 -12.88 4.54
C VAL A 357 -17.26 -14.38 4.44
N GLN A 358 -17.98 -15.22 5.19
CA GLN A 358 -17.79 -16.66 5.23
C GLN A 358 -18.07 -17.37 3.90
N GLU A 359 -19.05 -16.89 3.12
CA GLU A 359 -19.40 -17.45 1.81
C GLU A 359 -18.50 -16.92 0.67
N SER A 360 -17.59 -16.00 0.97
CA SER A 360 -16.69 -15.39 -0.01
C SER A 360 -15.43 -16.23 -0.19
N GLU A 361 -15.17 -16.73 -1.39
CA GLU A 361 -13.93 -17.43 -1.75
C GLU A 361 -12.69 -16.55 -1.43
N SER A 362 -12.77 -15.25 -1.68
CA SER A 362 -11.66 -14.33 -1.44
C SER A 362 -11.39 -14.10 0.04
N ALA A 363 -12.44 -13.96 0.85
CA ALA A 363 -12.28 -13.82 2.30
C ALA A 363 -11.71 -15.12 2.92
N ALA A 364 -12.17 -16.27 2.46
CA ALA A 364 -11.64 -17.58 2.89
C ALA A 364 -10.14 -17.72 2.52
N ALA A 365 -9.75 -17.35 1.30
CA ALA A 365 -8.37 -17.41 0.86
C ALA A 365 -7.46 -16.46 1.69
N ILE A 366 -7.94 -15.24 1.95
CA ILE A 366 -7.21 -14.26 2.78
C ILE A 366 -7.10 -14.75 4.22
N ALA A 367 -8.17 -15.31 4.80
CA ALA A 367 -8.14 -15.86 6.16
C ALA A 367 -7.18 -17.04 6.28
N ALA A 368 -7.16 -17.94 5.27
CA ALA A 368 -6.21 -19.06 5.23
C ALA A 368 -4.76 -18.55 5.13
N GLN A 369 -4.49 -17.65 4.19
CA GLN A 369 -3.15 -17.08 3.99
C GLN A 369 -2.68 -16.27 5.21
N SER A 370 -3.59 -15.57 5.90
CA SER A 370 -3.25 -14.78 7.09
C SER A 370 -2.69 -15.61 8.24
N GLN A 371 -2.94 -16.93 8.26
CA GLN A 371 -2.33 -17.84 9.26
C GLN A 371 -0.83 -18.05 9.02
N HIS A 372 -0.34 -17.73 7.85
CA HIS A 372 1.04 -17.86 7.39
C HIS A 372 1.69 -16.52 7.04
N ALA A 373 1.00 -15.44 7.36
CA ALA A 373 1.44 -14.08 7.05
C ALA A 373 2.04 -13.41 8.30
N GLU A 374 2.99 -12.52 8.06
CA GLU A 374 3.63 -11.69 9.08
C GLU A 374 3.16 -10.26 8.95
N LEU A 375 2.92 -9.57 10.07
CA LEU A 375 2.62 -8.16 10.03
C LEU A 375 3.81 -7.39 9.43
N THR A 376 3.56 -6.54 8.45
CA THR A 376 4.60 -5.65 7.94
C THR A 376 5.15 -4.80 9.10
N PRO A 377 6.47 -4.78 9.35
CA PRO A 377 7.02 -4.04 10.47
C PRO A 377 6.65 -2.55 10.43
N GLY A 378 5.92 -2.08 11.46
CA GLY A 378 5.44 -0.69 11.57
C GLY A 378 6.46 0.29 12.13
N ILE A 379 7.75 -0.01 12.05
CA ILE A 379 8.84 0.85 12.50
C ILE A 379 9.39 1.70 11.36
N THR A 380 9.90 2.88 11.68
CA THR A 380 10.43 3.83 10.68
C THR A 380 11.53 3.23 9.81
N GLU A 381 12.34 2.34 10.38
CA GLU A 381 13.45 1.66 9.73
C GLU A 381 13.02 0.76 8.56
N MET A 382 11.75 0.30 8.56
CA MET A 382 11.19 -0.49 7.45
C MET A 382 11.26 0.26 6.11
N ASN A 383 11.14 1.59 6.12
CA ASN A 383 11.27 2.39 4.90
C ASN A 383 12.65 2.28 4.24
N SER A 384 13.68 1.93 5.01
CA SER A 384 15.04 1.73 4.50
C SER A 384 15.23 0.37 3.83
N VAL A 385 14.24 -0.54 3.92
CA VAL A 385 14.33 -1.92 3.40
C VAL A 385 13.90 -1.99 1.94
N TRP A 386 12.84 -1.29 1.55
CA TRP A 386 12.16 -1.47 0.28
C TRP A 386 13.09 -1.31 -0.93
N GLU A 387 13.64 -0.13 -1.14
CA GLU A 387 14.45 0.18 -2.33
C GLU A 387 15.73 -0.67 -2.45
N PRO A 388 16.55 -0.86 -1.40
CA PRO A 388 17.75 -1.69 -1.52
C PRO A 388 17.44 -3.16 -1.82
N MET A 389 16.37 -3.71 -1.23
CA MET A 389 15.99 -5.10 -1.47
C MET A 389 15.40 -5.30 -2.87
N ASP A 390 14.53 -4.41 -3.32
CA ASP A 390 14.00 -4.44 -4.69
C ASP A 390 15.13 -4.37 -5.71
N ALA A 391 16.09 -3.46 -5.54
CA ALA A 391 17.26 -3.36 -6.42
C ALA A 391 18.11 -4.64 -6.44
N ALA A 392 18.28 -5.28 -5.28
CA ALA A 392 19.01 -6.56 -5.19
C ALA A 392 18.25 -7.69 -5.89
N LEU A 393 16.96 -7.84 -5.62
CA LEU A 393 16.11 -8.88 -6.24
C LEU A 393 15.99 -8.69 -7.75
N GLN A 394 15.87 -7.46 -8.26
CA GLN A 394 15.89 -7.16 -9.69
C GLN A 394 17.25 -7.52 -10.35
N THR A 395 18.33 -7.30 -9.61
CA THR A 395 19.67 -7.67 -10.08
C THR A 395 19.82 -9.20 -10.16
N ILE A 396 19.27 -9.93 -9.20
CA ILE A 396 19.19 -11.39 -9.17
C ILE A 396 18.30 -11.90 -10.32
N ALA A 397 17.07 -11.38 -10.43
CA ALA A 397 16.10 -11.75 -11.46
C ALA A 397 16.64 -11.56 -12.89
N THR A 398 17.52 -10.59 -13.10
CA THR A 398 18.16 -10.33 -14.39
C THR A 398 19.49 -11.07 -14.59
N GLY A 399 19.91 -11.94 -13.66
CA GLY A 399 21.15 -12.71 -13.72
C GLY A 399 22.41 -11.87 -13.66
N LYS A 400 22.34 -10.62 -13.17
CA LYS A 400 23.49 -9.70 -13.08
C LYS A 400 24.33 -9.92 -11.83
N ALA A 401 23.78 -10.51 -10.80
CA ALA A 401 24.49 -10.90 -9.59
C ALA A 401 23.84 -12.13 -8.96
N GLU A 402 24.67 -12.93 -8.29
CA GLU A 402 24.23 -14.06 -7.49
C GLU A 402 23.62 -13.58 -6.15
N PRO A 403 22.61 -14.27 -5.58
CA PRO A 403 22.00 -13.91 -4.30
C PRO A 403 22.99 -13.66 -3.15
N LYS A 404 23.97 -14.53 -3.00
CA LYS A 404 25.05 -14.42 -1.99
C LYS A 404 25.90 -13.15 -2.10
N THR A 405 25.80 -12.45 -3.21
CA THR A 405 26.52 -11.17 -3.44
C THR A 405 25.57 -9.98 -3.32
N ALA A 406 24.37 -10.08 -3.91
CA ALA A 406 23.41 -8.98 -3.97
C ALA A 406 22.76 -8.71 -2.61
N LEU A 407 22.30 -9.74 -1.90
CA LEU A 407 21.60 -9.56 -0.61
C LEU A 407 22.49 -8.96 0.49
N PRO A 408 23.74 -9.41 0.72
CA PRO A 408 24.61 -8.75 1.69
C PRO A 408 24.87 -7.28 1.38
N GLN A 409 24.96 -6.91 0.10
CA GLN A 409 25.13 -5.50 -0.30
C GLN A 409 23.88 -4.67 0.01
N ALA A 410 22.69 -5.21 -0.23
CA ALA A 410 21.44 -4.57 0.13
C ALA A 410 21.33 -4.36 1.66
N VAL A 411 21.65 -5.38 2.45
CA VAL A 411 21.64 -5.27 3.92
C VAL A 411 22.62 -4.20 4.44
N GLU A 412 23.80 -4.08 3.85
CA GLU A 412 24.75 -3.00 4.21
C GLU A 412 24.21 -1.61 3.83
N GLN A 413 23.46 -1.48 2.75
CA GLN A 413 22.78 -0.22 2.39
C GLN A 413 21.67 0.10 3.38
N ILE A 414 20.84 -0.90 3.76
CA ILE A 414 19.78 -0.76 4.76
C ILE A 414 20.38 -0.28 6.09
N LYS A 415 21.42 -0.95 6.61
CA LYS A 415 22.11 -0.57 7.85
C LYS A 415 22.64 0.86 7.78
N SER A 416 23.19 1.24 6.64
CA SER A 416 23.72 2.60 6.44
C SER A 416 22.60 3.64 6.46
N ALA A 417 21.43 3.33 5.86
CA ALA A 417 20.27 4.21 5.86
C ALA A 417 19.66 4.34 7.26
N ILE A 418 19.51 3.23 7.99
CA ILE A 418 19.02 3.21 9.38
C ILE A 418 19.92 4.06 10.27
N ALA A 419 21.25 3.90 10.19
CA ALA A 419 22.19 4.69 10.97
C ALA A 419 22.12 6.21 10.66
N ALA A 420 21.70 6.57 9.45
CA ALA A 420 21.52 7.98 9.07
C ALA A 420 20.22 8.59 9.65
N ILE A 421 19.18 7.78 9.88
CA ILE A 421 17.94 8.24 10.52
C ILE A 421 18.13 8.47 12.02
N GLN A 422 19.02 7.70 12.67
CA GLN A 422 19.25 7.74 14.11
C GLN A 422 20.21 8.86 14.55
N ASN A 423 20.88 9.58 13.63
CA ASN A 423 21.79 10.69 13.88
C ASN A 423 21.16 12.05 13.60
#